data_08799f94c3bc540ec0edaf8c10daaaa6
#
_entry.id   08799f94c3bc540ec0edaf8c10daaaa6
#
_cell.length_a   1.000
_cell.length_b   1.000
_cell.length_c   1.000
_cell.angle_alpha   90.00
_cell.angle_beta   90.00
_cell.angle_gamma   90.00
#
_symmetry.space_group_name_H-M   'P 1'
#
loop_
_entity.id
_entity.type
_entity.pdbx_description
1 polymer ?
#
loop_
_entity_poly.entity_id
_entity_poly.type
_entity_poly.pdbx_seq_one_letter_code
_entity_poly.pdbx_strand_id
1 'polypeptide(L)'
;MTSTQQSDAPSPGDHAHSPPPVLRLRLVPWDVFFAVTLLVTLAIVAIATDWYSGLFGFLTDVCTGEECPPVPFGVDFYIYPVVWGGIGAAVAAALLGPMVSLLKGWYLSFWPLLAIAIVVFSSVAGSSLTAFSGRYWHWSG
;
A
#
# COMPACT_ATOMS: atom_id res chain seq x y z
N MET A 1 -34.30 -12.61 70.60
CA MET A 1 -33.02 -12.37 69.93
C MET A 1 -33.34 -12.32 68.45
N THR A 2 -33.59 -11.10 67.94
CA THR A 2 -34.05 -10.86 66.56
C THR A 2 -32.87 -10.27 65.82
N SER A 3 -32.26 -11.05 64.94
CA SER A 3 -31.18 -10.61 64.06
C SER A 3 -31.82 -9.83 62.86
N THR A 4 -31.60 -8.54 62.84
CA THR A 4 -31.96 -7.68 61.74
C THR A 4 -30.95 -7.86 60.60
N GLN A 5 -31.42 -8.49 59.55
CA GLN A 5 -30.67 -8.68 58.30
C GLN A 5 -30.75 -7.36 57.52
N GLN A 6 -29.70 -6.60 57.58
CA GLN A 6 -29.57 -5.36 56.81
C GLN A 6 -29.33 -5.69 55.36
N SER A 7 -30.35 -5.48 54.54
CA SER A 7 -30.25 -5.55 53.07
C SER A 7 -29.43 -4.39 52.53
N ASP A 8 -28.18 -4.66 52.20
CA ASP A 8 -27.39 -3.76 51.39
C ASP A 8 -27.94 -3.77 49.96
N ALA A 9 -28.78 -2.78 49.66
CA ALA A 9 -29.19 -2.51 48.31
C ALA A 9 -27.99 -1.89 47.56
N PRO A 10 -27.58 -2.42 46.40
CA PRO A 10 -26.51 -1.82 45.62
C PRO A 10 -26.94 -0.45 45.11
N SER A 11 -26.15 0.55 45.42
CA SER A 11 -26.31 1.95 45.01
C SER A 11 -26.29 2.06 43.47
N PRO A 12 -27.31 2.68 42.82
CA PRO A 12 -27.35 2.83 41.36
C PRO A 12 -26.54 4.08 40.95
N GLY A 13 -25.24 4.04 41.08
CA GLY A 13 -24.41 5.22 40.81
C GLY A 13 -22.99 4.99 40.31
N ASP A 14 -22.48 3.77 40.40
CA ASP A 14 -21.12 3.47 39.98
C ASP A 14 -21.09 2.71 38.63
N HIS A 15 -21.69 3.29 37.61
CA HIS A 15 -21.19 3.04 36.26
C HIS A 15 -19.87 3.80 36.11
N ALA A 16 -18.84 3.27 36.78
CA ALA A 16 -17.47 3.67 36.49
C ALA A 16 -17.32 3.62 34.97
N HIS A 17 -17.14 4.78 34.35
CA HIS A 17 -16.71 4.89 32.96
C HIS A 17 -15.39 4.15 32.85
N SER A 18 -15.46 2.85 32.63
CA SER A 18 -14.31 2.09 32.19
C SER A 18 -13.88 2.73 30.88
N PRO A 19 -12.70 3.36 30.82
CA PRO A 19 -12.24 3.91 29.55
C PRO A 19 -12.28 2.78 28.52
N PRO A 20 -12.73 3.04 27.28
CA PRO A 20 -12.84 2.01 26.26
C PRO A 20 -11.50 1.29 26.21
N PRO A 21 -11.50 -0.04 26.07
CA PRO A 21 -10.27 -0.80 25.98
C PRO A 21 -9.47 -0.23 24.80
N VAL A 22 -8.47 0.59 25.11
CA VAL A 22 -7.49 1.02 24.12
C VAL A 22 -6.84 -0.29 23.69
N LEU A 23 -7.20 -0.78 22.52
CA LEU A 23 -6.52 -1.85 21.82
C LEU A 23 -5.08 -1.38 21.59
N ARG A 24 -4.27 -1.48 22.64
CA ARG A 24 -2.83 -1.40 22.51
C ARG A 24 -2.45 -2.65 21.74
N LEU A 25 -2.38 -2.52 20.42
CA LEU A 25 -1.72 -3.52 19.59
C LEU A 25 -0.30 -3.64 20.15
N ARG A 26 -0.12 -4.67 20.96
CA ARG A 26 1.16 -5.07 21.51
C ARG A 26 2.00 -5.35 20.27
N LEU A 27 3.04 -4.56 20.02
CA LEU A 27 4.03 -4.82 18.98
C LEU A 27 4.53 -6.25 19.21
N VAL A 28 3.96 -7.19 18.46
CA VAL A 28 4.37 -8.59 18.55
C VAL A 28 5.75 -8.63 17.89
N PRO A 29 6.80 -9.07 18.58
CA PRO A 29 8.16 -9.06 18.03
C PRO A 29 8.27 -9.80 16.70
N TRP A 30 7.38 -10.75 16.46
CA TRP A 30 7.26 -11.45 15.18
C TRP A 30 6.85 -10.56 14.01
N ASP A 31 5.98 -9.56 14.23
CA ASP A 31 5.54 -8.65 13.18
C ASP A 31 6.68 -7.75 12.71
N VAL A 32 7.51 -7.28 13.65
CA VAL A 32 8.74 -6.52 13.34
C VAL A 32 9.72 -7.38 12.57
N PHE A 33 9.93 -8.64 13.01
CA PHE A 33 10.83 -9.57 12.33
C PHE A 33 10.37 -9.84 10.90
N PHE A 34 9.08 -10.13 10.69
CA PHE A 34 8.52 -10.33 9.34
C PHE A 34 8.65 -9.09 8.47
N ALA A 35 8.33 -7.91 9.00
CA ALA A 35 8.43 -6.67 8.25
C ALA A 35 9.88 -6.38 7.80
N VAL A 36 10.84 -6.53 8.70
CA VAL A 36 12.27 -6.34 8.39
C VAL A 36 12.75 -7.37 7.38
N THR A 37 12.41 -8.66 7.57
CA THR A 37 12.80 -9.73 6.64
C THR A 37 12.23 -9.46 5.25
N LEU A 38 10.98 -9.04 5.15
CA LEU A 38 10.31 -8.75 3.89
C LEU A 38 10.94 -7.54 3.20
N LEU A 39 11.26 -6.48 3.93
CA LEU A 39 11.96 -5.30 3.38
C LEU A 39 13.36 -5.65 2.88
N VAL A 40 14.13 -6.43 3.64
CA VAL A 40 15.47 -6.89 3.23
C VAL A 40 15.37 -7.76 1.99
N THR A 41 14.42 -8.69 1.94
CA THR A 41 14.20 -9.56 0.77
C THR A 41 13.84 -8.73 -0.45
N LEU A 42 12.94 -7.75 -0.32
CA LEU A 42 12.59 -6.83 -1.41
C LEU A 42 13.78 -6.03 -1.90
N ALA A 43 14.61 -5.52 -0.99
CA ALA A 43 15.82 -4.79 -1.35
C ALA A 43 16.81 -5.68 -2.12
N ILE A 44 17.00 -6.92 -1.68
CA ILE A 44 17.87 -7.89 -2.37
C ILE A 44 17.33 -8.20 -3.76
N VAL A 45 16.04 -8.48 -3.87
CA VAL A 45 15.39 -8.73 -5.17
C VAL A 45 15.53 -7.51 -6.08
N ALA A 46 15.31 -6.30 -5.56
CA ALA A 46 15.43 -5.07 -6.33
C ALA A 46 16.85 -4.82 -6.87
N ILE A 47 17.88 -5.24 -6.13
CA ILE A 47 19.29 -5.06 -6.53
C ILE A 47 19.76 -6.20 -7.42
N ALA A 48 19.33 -7.45 -7.12
CA ALA A 48 19.84 -8.66 -7.77
C ALA A 48 19.12 -9.01 -9.07
N THR A 49 17.94 -8.45 -9.32
CA THR A 49 17.13 -8.77 -10.50
C THR A 49 16.81 -7.52 -11.32
N ASP A 50 16.70 -7.69 -12.64
CA ASP A 50 16.23 -6.65 -13.56
C ASP A 50 14.70 -6.50 -13.48
N TRP A 51 14.17 -6.41 -12.25
CA TRP A 51 12.73 -6.32 -11.98
C TRP A 51 12.07 -5.16 -12.72
N TYR A 52 12.82 -4.07 -12.92
CA TYR A 52 12.34 -2.89 -13.63
C TYR A 52 12.03 -3.22 -15.09
N SER A 53 12.94 -3.88 -15.79
CA SER A 53 12.71 -4.29 -17.19
C SER A 53 11.59 -5.31 -17.30
N GLY A 54 11.45 -6.21 -16.33
CA GLY A 54 10.37 -7.19 -16.29
C GLY A 54 8.98 -6.59 -16.04
N LEU A 55 8.87 -5.61 -15.15
CA LEU A 55 7.60 -4.98 -14.79
C LEU A 55 7.25 -3.78 -15.66
N PHE A 56 8.24 -3.04 -16.15
CA PHE A 56 8.07 -1.78 -16.85
C PHE A 56 8.72 -1.75 -18.24
N GLY A 57 9.07 -2.92 -18.80
CA GLY A 57 9.63 -3.04 -20.15
C GLY A 57 8.74 -2.42 -21.25
N PHE A 58 7.43 -2.39 -21.03
CA PHE A 58 6.48 -1.74 -21.94
C PHE A 58 6.72 -0.24 -22.13
N LEU A 59 7.50 0.41 -21.23
CA LEU A 59 7.84 1.83 -21.38
C LEU A 59 8.71 2.12 -22.62
N THR A 60 9.43 1.12 -23.10
CA THR A 60 10.20 1.24 -24.35
C THR A 60 9.31 1.30 -25.58
N ASP A 61 8.09 0.78 -25.47
CA ASP A 61 7.10 0.73 -26.57
C ASP A 61 6.18 1.97 -26.58
N VAL A 62 6.34 2.86 -25.58
CA VAL A 62 5.55 4.10 -25.50
C VAL A 62 6.11 5.10 -26.49
N CYS A 63 5.27 5.54 -27.41
CA CYS A 63 5.61 6.59 -28.34
C CYS A 63 5.65 7.96 -27.65
N THR A 64 6.80 8.62 -27.69
CA THR A 64 7.03 9.94 -27.07
C THR A 64 7.42 11.03 -28.06
N GLY A 65 7.47 10.71 -29.37
CA GLY A 65 7.85 11.63 -30.43
C GLY A 65 6.69 12.46 -30.98
N GLU A 66 7.00 13.55 -31.65
CA GLU A 66 6.00 14.39 -32.39
C GLU A 66 5.36 13.64 -33.56
N GLU A 67 5.98 12.57 -34.02
CA GLU A 67 5.48 11.74 -35.14
C GLU A 67 4.40 10.72 -34.66
N CYS A 68 4.11 10.68 -33.39
CA CYS A 68 3.09 9.79 -32.87
C CYS A 68 1.69 10.29 -33.22
N PRO A 69 0.82 9.46 -33.83
CA PRO A 69 -0.55 9.85 -34.07
C PRO A 69 -1.28 10.17 -32.77
N PRO A 70 -2.19 11.14 -32.73
CA PRO A 70 -2.89 11.53 -31.53
C PRO A 70 -3.77 10.37 -31.03
N VAL A 71 -3.55 9.93 -29.79
CA VAL A 71 -4.36 8.93 -29.12
C VAL A 71 -5.51 9.62 -28.39
N PRO A 72 -6.75 9.03 -28.38
CA PRO A 72 -7.87 9.62 -27.67
C PRO A 72 -7.52 9.86 -26.20
N PHE A 73 -7.89 11.02 -25.69
CA PHE A 73 -7.67 11.44 -24.30
C PHE A 73 -6.19 11.58 -23.88
N GLY A 74 -5.24 11.58 -24.80
CA GLY A 74 -3.83 11.73 -24.48
C GLY A 74 -3.31 10.61 -23.56
N VAL A 75 -3.71 9.37 -23.82
CA VAL A 75 -3.37 8.20 -22.96
C VAL A 75 -1.86 8.08 -22.78
N ASP A 76 -1.07 8.34 -23.82
CA ASP A 76 0.41 8.28 -23.74
C ASP A 76 0.97 9.26 -22.71
N PHE A 77 0.35 10.42 -22.56
CA PHE A 77 0.74 11.42 -21.58
C PHE A 77 0.58 10.93 -20.13
N TYR A 78 -0.37 10.01 -19.87
CA TYR A 78 -0.64 9.50 -18.53
C TYR A 78 0.18 8.27 -18.17
N ILE A 79 0.81 7.59 -19.12
CA ILE A 79 1.57 6.35 -18.86
C ILE A 79 2.74 6.63 -17.91
N TYR A 80 3.57 7.62 -18.23
CA TYR A 80 4.71 7.98 -17.38
C TYR A 80 4.31 8.42 -15.96
N PRO A 81 3.36 9.37 -15.77
CA PRO A 81 2.90 9.73 -14.43
C PRO A 81 2.32 8.58 -13.62
N VAL A 82 1.60 7.64 -14.24
CA VAL A 82 1.05 6.46 -13.56
C VAL A 82 2.17 5.56 -13.06
N VAL A 83 3.17 5.29 -13.89
CA VAL A 83 4.30 4.43 -13.52
C VAL A 83 5.17 5.08 -12.44
N TRP A 84 5.64 6.31 -12.68
CA TRP A 84 6.51 7.00 -11.73
C TRP A 84 5.79 7.40 -10.46
N GLY A 85 4.51 7.77 -10.55
CA GLY A 85 3.65 8.03 -9.39
C GLY A 85 3.44 6.77 -8.56
N GLY A 86 3.24 5.61 -9.20
CA GLY A 86 3.12 4.32 -8.54
C GLY A 86 4.41 3.93 -7.82
N ILE A 87 5.56 4.05 -8.47
CA ILE A 87 6.87 3.77 -7.86
C ILE A 87 7.11 4.72 -6.66
N GLY A 88 6.86 6.02 -6.84
CA GLY A 88 7.00 7.01 -5.78
C GLY A 88 6.09 6.72 -4.58
N ALA A 89 4.83 6.37 -4.83
CA ALA A 89 3.87 5.99 -3.79
C ALA A 89 4.29 4.71 -3.06
N ALA A 90 4.81 3.71 -3.78
CA ALA A 90 5.30 2.48 -3.17
C ALA A 90 6.51 2.73 -2.26
N VAL A 91 7.47 3.56 -2.71
CA VAL A 91 8.63 3.95 -1.90
C VAL A 91 8.19 4.73 -0.66
N ALA A 92 7.26 5.69 -0.82
CA ALA A 92 6.69 6.43 0.30
C ALA A 92 5.98 5.50 1.30
N ALA A 93 5.18 4.55 0.83
CA ALA A 93 4.53 3.56 1.68
C ALA A 93 5.54 2.69 2.44
N ALA A 94 6.61 2.25 1.77
CA ALA A 94 7.64 1.41 2.37
C ALA A 94 8.47 2.15 3.44
N LEU A 95 8.74 3.45 3.26
CA LEU A 95 9.57 4.25 4.16
C LEU A 95 8.76 4.91 5.28
N LEU A 96 7.65 5.57 4.92
CA LEU A 96 6.83 6.32 5.89
C LEU A 96 5.84 5.42 6.63
N GLY A 97 5.40 4.36 5.97
CA GLY A 97 4.44 3.42 6.54
C GLY A 97 4.84 2.85 7.88
N PRO A 98 6.04 2.28 8.03
CA PRO A 98 6.54 1.77 9.31
C PRO A 98 6.56 2.84 10.41
N MET A 99 6.93 4.08 10.09
CA MET A 99 6.93 5.19 11.05
C MET A 99 5.51 5.50 11.55
N VAL A 100 4.53 5.57 10.64
CA VAL A 100 3.12 5.77 10.99
C VAL A 100 2.58 4.61 11.81
N SER A 101 2.99 3.39 11.47
CA SER A 101 2.59 2.18 12.19
C SER A 101 3.10 2.17 13.62
N LEU A 102 4.34 2.58 13.87
CA LEU A 102 4.92 2.73 15.21
C LEU A 102 4.16 3.76 16.05
N LEU A 103 3.70 4.85 15.44
CA LEU A 103 2.97 5.90 16.13
C LEU A 103 1.51 5.51 16.45
N LYS A 104 0.87 4.75 15.56
CA LYS A 104 -0.55 4.38 15.66
C LYS A 104 -0.78 2.96 16.17
N GLY A 105 0.26 2.14 16.33
CA GLY A 105 0.15 0.75 16.76
C GLY A 105 -0.46 -0.18 15.72
N TRP A 106 -0.27 0.09 14.43
CA TRP A 106 -0.72 -0.76 13.33
C TRP A 106 0.32 -1.85 13.02
N TYR A 107 -0.10 -2.90 12.30
CA TYR A 107 0.82 -3.96 11.88
C TYR A 107 1.88 -3.42 10.92
N LEU A 108 3.14 -3.65 11.26
CA LEU A 108 4.28 -3.18 10.47
C LEU A 108 4.37 -3.86 9.10
N SER A 109 4.03 -5.16 9.07
CA SER A 109 4.09 -6.00 7.85
C SER A 109 3.09 -5.59 6.77
N PHE A 110 2.05 -4.82 7.10
CA PHE A 110 1.06 -4.33 6.15
C PHE A 110 1.68 -3.39 5.09
N TRP A 111 2.60 -2.52 5.47
CA TRP A 111 3.16 -1.49 4.60
C TRP A 111 4.03 -2.02 3.46
N PRO A 112 4.95 -2.96 3.69
CA PRO A 112 5.69 -3.59 2.59
C PRO A 112 4.78 -4.33 1.60
N LEU A 113 3.74 -5.01 2.09
CA LEU A 113 2.76 -5.66 1.22
C LEU A 113 1.97 -4.65 0.39
N LEU A 114 1.58 -3.53 0.99
CA LEU A 114 0.92 -2.43 0.29
C LEU A 114 1.84 -1.84 -0.80
N ALA A 115 3.12 -1.65 -0.51
CA ALA A 115 4.08 -1.16 -1.48
C ALA A 115 4.19 -2.10 -2.70
N ILE A 116 4.27 -3.42 -2.48
CA ILE A 116 4.26 -4.42 -3.56
C ILE A 116 2.97 -4.32 -4.38
N ALA A 117 1.82 -4.26 -3.71
CA ALA A 117 0.53 -4.14 -4.38
C ALA A 117 0.44 -2.88 -5.26
N ILE A 118 0.96 -1.75 -4.79
CA ILE A 118 1.01 -0.49 -5.55
C ILE A 118 1.88 -0.65 -6.80
N VAL A 119 3.08 -1.25 -6.68
CA VAL A 119 3.99 -1.47 -7.83
C VAL A 119 3.35 -2.38 -8.87
N VAL A 120 2.77 -3.50 -8.45
CA VAL A 120 2.09 -4.43 -9.35
C VAL A 120 0.89 -3.77 -10.03
N PHE A 121 0.08 -3.03 -9.27
CA PHE A 121 -1.07 -2.30 -9.83
C PHE A 121 -0.63 -1.24 -10.85
N SER A 122 0.42 -0.48 -10.53
CA SER A 122 1.01 0.52 -11.43
C SER A 122 1.53 -0.11 -12.74
N SER A 123 2.20 -1.27 -12.64
CA SER A 123 2.67 -2.03 -13.80
C SER A 123 1.50 -2.51 -14.68
N VAL A 124 0.47 -3.11 -14.08
CA VAL A 124 -0.72 -3.57 -14.80
C VAL A 124 -1.47 -2.41 -15.45
N ALA A 125 -1.64 -1.31 -14.72
CA ALA A 125 -2.30 -0.11 -15.25
C ALA A 125 -1.50 0.48 -16.44
N GLY A 126 -0.19 0.64 -16.28
CA GLY A 126 0.69 1.14 -17.34
C GLY A 126 0.69 0.25 -18.58
N SER A 127 0.82 -1.07 -18.42
CA SER A 127 0.79 -2.01 -19.53
C SER A 127 -0.57 -2.03 -20.25
N SER A 128 -1.66 -1.89 -19.50
CA SER A 128 -3.00 -1.79 -20.09
C SER A 128 -3.18 -0.51 -20.91
N LEU A 129 -2.67 0.62 -20.43
CA LEU A 129 -2.69 1.88 -21.15
C LEU A 129 -1.86 1.80 -22.44
N THR A 130 -0.67 1.20 -22.38
CA THR A 130 0.21 1.00 -23.55
C THR A 130 -0.45 0.07 -24.58
N ALA A 131 -1.06 -1.02 -24.13
CA ALA A 131 -1.78 -1.93 -25.01
C ALA A 131 -3.01 -1.27 -25.67
N PHE A 132 -3.70 -0.38 -24.97
CA PHE A 132 -4.80 0.41 -25.51
C PHE A 132 -4.30 1.39 -26.57
N SER A 133 -3.24 2.13 -26.27
CA SER A 133 -2.57 3.05 -27.20
C SER A 133 -2.13 2.32 -28.47
N GLY A 134 -1.40 1.22 -28.34
CA GLY A 134 -0.92 0.42 -29.49
C GLY A 134 -2.05 -0.13 -30.36
N ARG A 135 -3.17 -0.56 -29.80
CA ARG A 135 -4.33 -1.04 -30.58
C ARG A 135 -4.97 0.09 -31.38
N TYR A 136 -5.07 1.29 -30.80
CA TYR A 136 -5.66 2.43 -31.49
C TYR A 136 -4.84 2.84 -32.72
N TRP A 137 -3.52 2.74 -32.64
CA TRP A 137 -2.64 3.06 -33.76
C TRP A 137 -2.76 2.11 -34.94
N HIS A 138 -3.00 0.83 -34.69
CA HIS A 138 -3.23 -0.15 -35.73
C HIS A 138 -4.54 0.05 -36.51
N TRP A 139 -5.49 0.79 -35.95
CA TRP A 139 -6.80 1.02 -36.58
C TRP A 139 -6.89 2.33 -37.35
N SER A 140 -5.98 3.28 -37.09
CA SER A 140 -5.97 4.59 -37.75
C SER A 140 -5.01 4.70 -38.93
N GLY A 141 -4.29 3.65 -39.30
CA GLY A 141 -3.45 3.50 -40.50
C GLY A 141 -4.13 2.64 -41.51
#